data_630fe6e937d254556a6529a08022e595
#
_entry.id   630fe6e937d254556a6529a08022e595
#
_cell.length_a   1.000
_cell.length_b   1.000
_cell.length_c   1.000
_cell.angle_alpha   90.00
_cell.angle_beta   90.00
_cell.angle_gamma   90.00
#
_symmetry.space_group_name_H-M   'P 1'
#
loop_
_entity.id
_entity.type
_entity.pdbx_description
1 polymer ?
#
loop_
_entity_poly.entity_id
_entity_poly.type
_entity_poly.pdbx_seq_one_letter_code
_entity_poly.pdbx_strand_id
1 'polypeptide(L)'
;VDAEGKTKHLGLVTQISQRGDIPLSDYFIKTSYIGENNREYTEYLITRDGFSLLAMGFNGEKALQWKLKYIDAFNKMESELKRIHTERQQWQIERDKGVVIRHILTDTIKMKITESQNKRFAYPNYTNLIYRNLFGKTAKELESDYGVKAKENLRDFFTGDDLAKVQNMEMLVSSLINCGWGYQQIKEFVQSEATKMIA
;
A
#
# COMPACT_ATOMS: atom_id res chain seq x y z
N VAL A 1 12.09 39.19 -16.58
CA VAL A 1 12.27 40.39 -17.38
C VAL A 1 13.64 40.92 -17.01
N ASP A 2 14.53 41.06 -17.96
CA ASP A 2 15.83 41.72 -17.74
C ASP A 2 15.66 43.25 -17.65
N ALA A 3 16.74 43.96 -17.39
CA ALA A 3 16.75 45.43 -17.25
C ALA A 3 16.27 46.14 -18.53
N GLU A 4 16.16 45.45 -19.66
CA GLU A 4 15.70 45.93 -20.96
C GLU A 4 14.28 45.52 -21.30
N GLY A 5 13.55 44.89 -20.35
CA GLY A 5 12.15 44.45 -20.55
C GLY A 5 11.98 43.20 -21.41
N LYS A 6 13.09 42.54 -21.80
CA LYS A 6 13.03 41.28 -22.57
C LYS A 6 12.93 40.07 -21.62
N THR A 7 11.99 39.22 -21.87
CA THR A 7 11.75 37.98 -21.12
C THR A 7 12.80 36.94 -21.48
N LYS A 8 13.86 36.78 -20.68
CA LYS A 8 14.83 35.67 -20.80
C LYS A 8 14.19 34.28 -20.84
N HIS A 9 12.96 34.16 -20.36
CA HIS A 9 12.21 32.91 -20.29
C HIS A 9 11.56 32.48 -21.60
N LEU A 10 11.39 33.40 -22.57
CA LEU A 10 10.94 33.06 -23.94
C LEU A 10 11.91 32.08 -24.61
N GLY A 11 13.20 32.15 -24.28
CA GLY A 11 14.22 31.25 -24.78
C GLY A 11 13.97 29.77 -24.42
N LEU A 12 13.46 29.48 -23.22
CA LEU A 12 13.15 28.10 -22.80
C LEU A 12 11.94 27.56 -23.55
N VAL A 13 10.87 28.36 -23.70
CA VAL A 13 9.69 28.01 -24.50
C VAL A 13 10.10 27.71 -25.94
N THR A 14 10.96 28.55 -26.54
CA THR A 14 11.49 28.35 -27.87
C THR A 14 12.36 27.09 -27.99
N GLN A 15 13.23 26.83 -27.01
CA GLN A 15 14.08 25.63 -26.99
C GLN A 15 13.25 24.35 -26.91
N ILE A 16 12.21 24.30 -26.10
CA ILE A 16 11.30 23.15 -26.00
C ILE A 16 10.52 22.97 -27.30
N SER A 17 10.01 24.06 -27.86
CA SER A 17 9.27 24.04 -29.13
C SER A 17 10.11 23.55 -30.31
N GLN A 18 11.43 23.84 -30.31
CA GLN A 18 12.34 23.41 -31.39
C GLN A 18 12.75 21.95 -31.33
N ARG A 19 12.61 21.29 -30.17
CA ARG A 19 12.96 19.86 -30.02
C ARG A 19 11.98 18.94 -30.72
N GLY A 20 10.72 19.33 -30.86
CA GLY A 20 9.72 18.59 -31.63
C GLY A 20 9.20 17.29 -31.01
N ASP A 21 9.92 16.73 -30.06
CA ASP A 21 9.63 15.48 -29.36
C ASP A 21 8.88 15.67 -28.03
N ILE A 22 8.79 16.93 -27.56
CA ILE A 22 8.15 17.30 -26.29
C ILE A 22 7.01 18.27 -26.58
N PRO A 23 5.75 17.91 -26.28
CA PRO A 23 4.60 18.80 -26.47
C PRO A 23 4.73 20.03 -25.56
N LEU A 24 4.84 21.21 -26.15
CA LEU A 24 4.94 22.47 -25.40
C LEU A 24 3.73 22.68 -24.47
N SER A 25 2.55 22.20 -24.88
CA SER A 25 1.30 22.26 -24.12
C SER A 25 1.36 21.58 -22.76
N ASP A 26 2.25 20.62 -22.57
CA ASP A 26 2.42 19.92 -21.28
C ASP A 26 3.06 20.81 -20.21
N TYR A 27 3.75 21.85 -20.65
CA TYR A 27 4.48 22.79 -19.81
C TYR A 27 3.91 24.21 -19.85
N PHE A 28 3.48 24.68 -21.04
CA PHE A 28 3.06 26.04 -21.26
C PHE A 28 1.84 26.08 -22.18
N ILE A 29 0.70 26.49 -21.64
CA ILE A 29 -0.55 26.59 -22.40
C ILE A 29 -0.64 28.01 -22.95
N LYS A 30 -0.54 28.16 -24.26
CA LYS A 30 -0.64 29.46 -24.93
C LYS A 30 -2.09 29.97 -24.85
N THR A 31 -2.25 31.19 -24.38
CA THR A 31 -3.52 31.91 -24.32
C THR A 31 -3.28 33.37 -24.69
N SER A 32 -4.32 34.20 -24.67
CA SER A 32 -4.23 35.62 -24.91
C SER A 32 -5.11 36.39 -23.93
N TYR A 33 -4.77 37.64 -23.71
CA TYR A 33 -5.59 38.60 -22.97
C TYR A 33 -5.69 39.92 -23.71
N ILE A 34 -6.75 40.69 -23.45
CA ILE A 34 -6.94 42.02 -23.98
C ILE A 34 -6.40 43.04 -22.98
N GLY A 35 -5.37 43.79 -23.39
CA GLY A 35 -4.77 44.82 -22.54
C GLY A 35 -5.64 46.10 -22.48
N GLU A 36 -5.25 47.05 -21.64
CA GLU A 36 -5.93 48.34 -21.44
C GLU A 36 -6.04 49.18 -22.70
N ASN A 37 -5.16 48.96 -23.66
CA ASN A 37 -5.19 49.62 -24.97
C ASN A 37 -6.06 48.88 -26.02
N ASN A 38 -6.92 47.95 -25.57
CA ASN A 38 -7.79 47.12 -26.38
C ASN A 38 -7.05 46.28 -27.45
N ARG A 39 -5.77 45.95 -27.20
CA ARG A 39 -4.98 45.05 -28.05
C ARG A 39 -4.87 43.69 -27.42
N GLU A 40 -4.86 42.66 -28.22
CA GLU A 40 -4.64 41.29 -27.83
C GLU A 40 -3.14 41.01 -27.62
N TYR A 41 -2.80 40.46 -26.48
CA TYR A 41 -1.44 40.04 -26.11
C TYR A 41 -1.41 38.54 -25.84
N THR A 42 -0.36 37.89 -26.31
CA THR A 42 -0.11 36.49 -25.99
C THR A 42 0.41 36.34 -24.54
N GLU A 43 -0.20 35.43 -23.79
CA GLU A 43 0.31 34.98 -22.51
C GLU A 43 0.43 33.46 -22.49
N TYR A 44 1.11 32.92 -21.48
CA TYR A 44 1.25 31.50 -21.24
C TYR A 44 0.82 31.16 -19.83
N LEU A 45 -0.16 30.29 -19.70
CA LEU A 45 -0.44 29.61 -18.44
C LEU A 45 0.61 28.54 -18.24
N ILE A 46 1.21 28.52 -17.05
CA ILE A 46 2.34 27.65 -16.75
C ILE A 46 1.83 26.49 -15.89
N THR A 47 2.05 25.25 -16.34
CA THR A 47 1.79 24.06 -15.53
C THR A 47 2.80 23.96 -14.41
N ARG A 48 2.55 23.08 -13.42
CA ARG A 48 3.51 22.78 -12.34
C ARG A 48 4.88 22.37 -12.88
N ASP A 49 4.90 21.53 -13.91
CA ASP A 49 6.12 21.01 -14.50
C ASP A 49 6.83 22.08 -15.34
N GLY A 50 6.08 22.93 -16.04
CA GLY A 50 6.61 24.12 -16.70
C GLY A 50 7.23 25.12 -15.74
N PHE A 51 6.59 25.34 -14.58
CA PHE A 51 7.18 26.16 -13.50
C PHE A 51 8.49 25.54 -12.98
N SER A 52 8.52 24.22 -12.77
CA SER A 52 9.73 23.52 -12.31
C SER A 52 10.90 23.70 -13.27
N LEU A 53 10.65 23.57 -14.59
CA LEU A 53 11.66 23.82 -15.63
C LEU A 53 12.19 25.27 -15.61
N LEU A 54 11.29 26.26 -15.50
CA LEU A 54 11.69 27.65 -15.40
C LEU A 54 12.52 27.91 -14.13
N ALA A 55 12.06 27.39 -12.98
CA ALA A 55 12.72 27.59 -11.70
C ALA A 55 14.11 26.95 -11.65
N MET A 56 14.36 25.85 -12.36
CA MET A 56 15.69 25.26 -12.51
C MET A 56 16.68 26.21 -13.19
N GLY A 57 16.20 27.09 -14.09
CA GLY A 57 16.99 28.12 -14.76
C GLY A 57 17.24 29.38 -13.90
N PHE A 58 16.53 29.57 -12.79
CA PHE A 58 16.69 30.76 -11.96
C PHE A 58 17.99 30.70 -11.15
N ASN A 59 18.59 31.87 -10.96
CA ASN A 59 19.81 32.06 -10.17
C ASN A 59 19.53 32.95 -8.95
N GLY A 60 20.46 32.94 -8.00
CA GLY A 60 20.36 33.70 -6.78
C GLY A 60 19.87 32.91 -5.58
N GLU A 61 19.97 33.49 -4.39
CA GLU A 61 19.74 32.82 -3.11
C GLU A 61 18.31 32.25 -2.96
N LYS A 62 17.29 33.04 -3.33
CA LYS A 62 15.88 32.60 -3.26
C LYS A 62 15.62 31.40 -4.18
N ALA A 63 16.23 31.40 -5.37
CA ALA A 63 16.12 30.27 -6.29
C ALA A 63 16.83 29.03 -5.76
N LEU A 64 18.00 29.20 -5.12
CA LEU A 64 18.71 28.09 -4.47
C LEU A 64 17.88 27.49 -3.34
N GLN A 65 17.32 28.32 -2.46
CA GLN A 65 16.45 27.84 -1.38
C GLN A 65 15.25 27.07 -1.90
N TRP A 66 14.63 27.52 -3.00
CA TRP A 66 13.53 26.82 -3.64
C TRP A 66 13.98 25.46 -4.19
N LYS A 67 15.12 25.40 -4.89
CA LYS A 67 15.70 24.16 -5.42
C LYS A 67 15.98 23.14 -4.30
N LEU A 68 16.55 23.59 -3.18
CA LEU A 68 16.80 22.73 -2.03
C LEU A 68 15.51 22.15 -1.43
N LYS A 69 14.47 22.99 -1.29
CA LYS A 69 13.15 22.51 -0.83
C LYS A 69 12.52 21.51 -1.80
N TYR A 70 12.69 21.73 -3.10
CA TYR A 70 12.18 20.82 -4.13
C TYR A 70 12.90 19.47 -4.04
N ILE A 71 14.22 19.46 -3.93
CA ILE A 71 15.03 18.24 -3.76
C ILE A 71 14.63 17.49 -2.49
N ASP A 72 14.47 18.21 -1.37
CA ASP A 72 14.04 17.61 -0.09
C ASP A 72 12.64 16.97 -0.21
N ALA A 73 11.69 17.67 -0.83
CA ALA A 73 10.36 17.13 -1.08
C ALA A 73 10.39 15.88 -1.99
N PHE A 74 11.24 15.91 -3.02
CA PHE A 74 11.42 14.76 -3.92
C PHE A 74 12.01 13.55 -3.18
N ASN A 75 13.06 13.78 -2.40
CA ASN A 75 13.69 12.72 -1.60
C ASN A 75 12.72 12.09 -0.59
N LYS A 76 11.87 12.92 0.05
CA LYS A 76 10.81 12.44 0.95
C LYS A 76 9.78 11.59 0.21
N MET A 77 9.33 12.02 -0.96
CA MET A 77 8.41 11.22 -1.78
C MET A 77 9.05 9.91 -2.23
N GLU A 78 10.30 9.94 -2.66
CA GLU A 78 11.03 8.75 -3.09
C GLU A 78 11.18 7.74 -1.94
N SER A 79 11.57 8.21 -0.75
CA SER A 79 11.71 7.36 0.42
C SER A 79 10.38 6.74 0.84
N GLU A 80 9.29 7.51 0.78
CA GLU A 80 7.95 7.01 1.09
C GLU A 80 7.46 5.99 0.06
N LEU A 81 7.70 6.21 -1.22
CA LEU A 81 7.39 5.23 -2.26
C LEU A 81 8.17 3.93 -2.07
N LYS A 82 9.46 4.02 -1.74
CA LYS A 82 10.28 2.83 -1.42
C LYS A 82 9.74 2.08 -0.22
N ARG A 83 9.33 2.80 0.84
CA ARG A 83 8.72 2.22 2.04
C ARG A 83 7.43 1.46 1.68
N ILE A 84 6.50 2.12 0.99
CA ILE A 84 5.22 1.52 0.57
C ILE A 84 5.46 0.28 -0.30
N HIS A 85 6.40 0.35 -1.24
CA HIS A 85 6.75 -0.78 -2.10
C HIS A 85 7.28 -1.97 -1.29
N THR A 86 8.20 -1.71 -0.36
CA THR A 86 8.77 -2.75 0.50
C THR A 86 7.70 -3.39 1.39
N GLU A 87 6.84 -2.60 2.02
CA GLU A 87 5.73 -3.09 2.84
C GLU A 87 4.76 -3.94 2.04
N ARG A 88 4.44 -3.52 0.81
CA ARG A 88 3.57 -4.29 -0.09
C ARG A 88 4.20 -5.61 -0.51
N GLN A 89 5.50 -5.63 -0.82
CA GLN A 89 6.21 -6.88 -1.12
C GLN A 89 6.23 -7.82 0.08
N GLN A 90 6.54 -7.31 1.27
CA GLN A 90 6.54 -8.09 2.50
C GLN A 90 5.14 -8.66 2.79
N TRP A 91 4.10 -7.84 2.66
CA TRP A 91 2.72 -8.30 2.80
C TRP A 91 2.38 -9.43 1.82
N GLN A 92 2.80 -9.32 0.55
CA GLN A 92 2.56 -10.34 -0.45
C GLN A 92 3.25 -11.66 -0.09
N ILE A 93 4.50 -11.61 0.37
CA ILE A 93 5.24 -12.78 0.83
C ILE A 93 4.50 -13.48 1.99
N GLU A 94 4.07 -12.72 2.99
CA GLU A 94 3.30 -13.27 4.11
C GLU A 94 1.94 -13.82 3.65
N ARG A 95 1.29 -13.17 2.70
CA ARG A 95 0.03 -13.65 2.13
C ARG A 95 0.19 -15.00 1.43
N ASP A 96 1.25 -15.16 0.64
CA ASP A 96 1.53 -16.39 -0.10
C ASP A 96 1.91 -17.56 0.85
N LYS A 97 2.74 -17.29 1.85
CA LYS A 97 3.03 -18.26 2.93
C LYS A 97 1.74 -18.71 3.62
N GLY A 98 0.83 -17.77 3.91
CA GLY A 98 -0.44 -18.03 4.56
C GLY A 98 -1.35 -18.98 3.75
N VAL A 99 -1.29 -18.94 2.44
CA VAL A 99 -2.04 -19.88 1.59
C VAL A 99 -1.54 -21.31 1.80
N VAL A 100 -0.22 -21.50 1.80
CA VAL A 100 0.39 -22.83 1.99
C VAL A 100 0.07 -23.38 3.39
N ILE A 101 0.25 -22.57 4.43
CA ILE A 101 0.00 -22.98 5.82
C ILE A 101 -1.47 -23.31 6.01
N ARG A 102 -2.37 -22.54 5.42
CA ARG A 102 -3.81 -22.85 5.43
C ARG A 102 -4.13 -24.21 4.81
N HIS A 103 -3.48 -24.55 3.72
CA HIS A 103 -3.61 -25.88 3.11
C HIS A 103 -3.13 -26.97 4.05
N ILE A 104 -2.01 -26.79 4.72
CA ILE A 104 -1.48 -27.74 5.70
C ILE A 104 -2.52 -28.01 6.80
N LEU A 105 -3.06 -26.97 7.43
CA LEU A 105 -4.10 -27.12 8.47
C LEU A 105 -5.34 -27.82 7.91
N THR A 106 -5.78 -27.42 6.71
CA THR A 106 -6.96 -27.97 6.04
C THR A 106 -6.80 -29.46 5.78
N ASP A 107 -5.64 -29.88 5.25
CA ASP A 107 -5.37 -31.27 4.94
C ASP A 107 -5.15 -32.09 6.22
N THR A 108 -4.52 -31.52 7.24
CA THR A 108 -4.42 -32.16 8.58
C THR A 108 -5.80 -32.44 9.18
N ILE A 109 -6.72 -31.47 9.11
CA ILE A 109 -8.11 -31.66 9.56
C ILE A 109 -8.79 -32.76 8.74
N LYS A 110 -8.63 -32.75 7.41
CA LYS A 110 -9.22 -33.79 6.56
C LYS A 110 -8.73 -35.20 6.89
N MET A 111 -7.42 -35.36 7.12
CA MET A 111 -6.79 -36.65 7.33
C MET A 111 -7.03 -37.20 8.74
N LYS A 112 -7.01 -36.34 9.76
CA LYS A 112 -7.02 -36.75 11.14
C LYS A 112 -8.41 -36.74 11.80
N ILE A 113 -9.32 -35.88 11.29
CA ILE A 113 -10.67 -35.76 11.85
C ILE A 113 -11.67 -36.48 10.90
N THR A 114 -11.50 -37.79 10.77
CA THR A 114 -12.32 -38.62 9.85
C THR A 114 -13.61 -39.09 10.46
N GLU A 115 -13.66 -39.42 11.76
CA GLU A 115 -14.73 -40.11 12.44
C GLU A 115 -15.63 -39.25 13.33
N SER A 116 -15.44 -37.95 13.35
CA SER A 116 -16.22 -37.03 14.18
C SER A 116 -17.60 -36.75 13.57
N GLN A 117 -18.68 -36.89 14.33
CA GLN A 117 -20.03 -36.45 13.95
C GLN A 117 -20.08 -34.98 13.54
N ASN A 118 -19.15 -34.17 14.04
CA ASN A 118 -19.01 -32.72 13.78
C ASN A 118 -17.97 -32.38 12.70
N LYS A 119 -17.53 -33.34 11.90
CA LYS A 119 -16.50 -33.15 10.85
C LYS A 119 -16.76 -31.92 9.95
N ARG A 120 -18.01 -31.68 9.56
CA ARG A 120 -18.40 -30.54 8.73
C ARG A 120 -18.15 -29.19 9.38
N PHE A 121 -18.07 -29.12 10.70
CA PHE A 121 -17.80 -27.91 11.48
C PHE A 121 -16.35 -27.77 11.91
N ALA A 122 -15.50 -28.77 11.65
CA ALA A 122 -14.12 -28.75 12.12
C ALA A 122 -13.34 -27.53 11.61
N TYR A 123 -13.44 -27.21 10.32
CA TYR A 123 -12.80 -26.02 9.75
C TYR A 123 -13.26 -24.72 10.39
N PRO A 124 -14.55 -24.40 10.42
CA PRO A 124 -15.04 -23.19 11.08
C PRO A 124 -14.65 -23.14 12.54
N ASN A 125 -14.67 -24.27 13.25
CA ASN A 125 -14.35 -24.31 14.67
C ASN A 125 -12.89 -23.99 14.94
N TYR A 126 -11.94 -24.59 14.23
CA TYR A 126 -10.51 -24.27 14.38
C TYR A 126 -10.19 -22.85 13.90
N THR A 127 -10.79 -22.41 12.80
CA THR A 127 -10.62 -21.04 12.31
C THR A 127 -11.11 -20.02 13.34
N ASN A 128 -12.30 -20.22 13.89
CA ASN A 128 -12.86 -19.34 14.91
C ASN A 128 -12.09 -19.41 16.22
N LEU A 129 -11.54 -20.57 16.59
CA LEU A 129 -10.66 -20.71 17.75
C LEU A 129 -9.42 -19.83 17.62
N ILE A 130 -8.76 -19.89 16.46
CA ILE A 130 -7.58 -19.08 16.14
C ILE A 130 -7.92 -17.59 16.17
N TYR A 131 -8.96 -17.18 15.46
CA TYR A 131 -9.32 -15.76 15.37
C TYR A 131 -9.82 -15.18 16.69
N ARG A 132 -10.58 -15.95 17.49
CA ARG A 132 -10.98 -15.52 18.83
C ARG A 132 -9.79 -15.35 19.76
N ASN A 133 -8.80 -16.21 19.66
CA ASN A 133 -7.59 -16.09 20.47
C ASN A 133 -6.75 -14.87 20.08
N LEU A 134 -6.57 -14.62 18.78
CA LEU A 134 -5.72 -13.53 18.28
C LEU A 134 -6.42 -12.17 18.28
N PHE A 135 -7.72 -12.13 17.97
CA PHE A 135 -8.45 -10.89 17.70
C PHE A 135 -9.69 -10.71 18.59
N GLY A 136 -9.99 -11.66 19.46
CA GLY A 136 -11.18 -11.64 20.31
C GLY A 136 -12.51 -11.87 19.57
N LYS A 137 -12.49 -12.13 18.25
CA LYS A 137 -13.65 -12.17 17.36
C LYS A 137 -13.65 -13.41 16.47
N THR A 138 -14.82 -13.82 16.02
CA THR A 138 -14.98 -14.88 15.01
C THR A 138 -14.64 -14.35 13.62
N ALA A 139 -14.47 -15.27 12.65
CA ALA A 139 -14.28 -14.91 11.24
C ALA A 139 -15.43 -14.02 10.73
N LYS A 140 -16.65 -14.35 11.05
CA LYS A 140 -17.85 -13.59 10.60
C LYS A 140 -17.92 -12.18 11.22
N GLU A 141 -17.52 -12.02 12.47
CA GLU A 141 -17.47 -10.71 13.14
C GLU A 141 -16.37 -9.85 12.52
N LEU A 142 -15.20 -10.44 12.23
CA LEU A 142 -14.11 -9.74 11.54
C LEU A 142 -14.50 -9.35 10.10
N GLU A 143 -15.17 -10.24 9.35
CA GLU A 143 -15.69 -9.91 8.01
C GLU A 143 -16.64 -8.71 8.06
N SER A 144 -17.49 -8.63 9.08
CA SER A 144 -18.38 -7.48 9.27
C SER A 144 -17.61 -6.20 9.60
N ASP A 145 -16.60 -6.29 10.49
CA ASP A 145 -15.81 -5.13 10.91
C ASP A 145 -14.99 -4.53 9.76
N TYR A 146 -14.39 -5.38 8.94
CA TYR A 146 -13.62 -4.96 7.77
C TYR A 146 -14.48 -4.65 6.53
N GLY A 147 -15.80 -4.88 6.61
CA GLY A 147 -16.70 -4.66 5.48
C GLY A 147 -16.43 -5.57 4.27
N VAL A 148 -15.99 -6.80 4.53
CA VAL A 148 -15.64 -7.79 3.50
C VAL A 148 -16.85 -8.15 2.65
N LYS A 149 -16.75 -7.95 1.34
CA LYS A 149 -17.83 -8.23 0.40
C LYS A 149 -17.86 -9.69 -0.03
N ALA A 150 -19.00 -10.13 -0.57
CA ALA A 150 -19.12 -11.44 -1.18
C ALA A 150 -18.04 -11.64 -2.27
N LYS A 151 -17.25 -12.72 -2.18
CA LYS A 151 -16.08 -13.08 -3.01
C LYS A 151 -14.74 -12.50 -2.60
N GLU A 152 -14.68 -11.60 -1.63
CA GLU A 152 -13.42 -11.14 -1.05
C GLU A 152 -12.96 -12.10 0.05
N ASN A 153 -11.65 -12.14 0.32
CA ASN A 153 -11.10 -12.97 1.38
C ASN A 153 -10.74 -12.08 2.57
N LEU A 154 -11.26 -12.41 3.76
CA LEU A 154 -10.96 -11.67 4.99
C LEU A 154 -9.46 -11.41 5.20
N ARG A 155 -8.60 -12.37 4.83
CA ARG A 155 -7.14 -12.25 5.01
C ARG A 155 -6.49 -11.20 4.12
N ASP A 156 -7.16 -10.74 3.09
CA ASP A 156 -6.66 -9.66 2.22
C ASP A 156 -6.76 -8.28 2.90
N PHE A 157 -7.50 -8.22 4.02
CA PHE A 157 -7.65 -7.04 4.87
C PHE A 157 -6.71 -7.04 6.10
N PHE A 158 -5.99 -8.13 6.35
CA PHE A 158 -5.06 -8.21 7.47
C PHE A 158 -3.73 -7.51 7.18
N THR A 159 -3.11 -6.98 8.21
CA THR A 159 -1.72 -6.51 8.13
C THR A 159 -0.75 -7.69 7.94
N GLY A 160 0.49 -7.42 7.52
CA GLY A 160 1.53 -8.45 7.44
C GLY A 160 1.77 -9.15 8.78
N ASP A 161 1.77 -8.39 9.87
CA ASP A 161 1.93 -8.92 11.23
C ASP A 161 0.75 -9.81 11.65
N ASP A 162 -0.48 -9.42 11.33
CA ASP A 162 -1.66 -10.24 11.64
C ASP A 162 -1.66 -11.53 10.81
N LEU A 163 -1.24 -11.47 9.55
CA LEU A 163 -1.06 -12.66 8.73
C LEU A 163 -0.03 -13.61 9.34
N ALA A 164 1.11 -13.10 9.79
CA ALA A 164 2.15 -13.91 10.44
C ALA A 164 1.65 -14.55 11.74
N LYS A 165 0.90 -13.83 12.59
CA LYS A 165 0.28 -14.37 13.80
C LYS A 165 -0.71 -15.49 13.49
N VAL A 166 -1.57 -15.30 12.50
CA VAL A 166 -2.52 -16.33 12.05
C VAL A 166 -1.79 -17.58 11.57
N GLN A 167 -0.74 -17.43 10.77
CA GLN A 167 0.06 -18.53 10.26
C GLN A 167 0.72 -19.34 11.37
N ASN A 168 1.35 -18.66 12.32
CA ASN A 168 1.98 -19.31 13.47
C ASN A 168 0.97 -20.13 14.28
N MET A 169 -0.22 -19.58 14.51
CA MET A 169 -1.29 -20.27 15.21
C MET A 169 -1.84 -21.47 14.41
N GLU A 170 -2.00 -21.34 13.09
CA GLU A 170 -2.43 -22.43 12.22
C GLU A 170 -1.42 -23.59 12.21
N MET A 171 -0.12 -23.28 12.16
CA MET A 171 0.94 -24.27 12.27
C MET A 171 0.92 -24.98 13.60
N LEU A 172 0.79 -24.25 14.70
CA LEU A 172 0.68 -24.80 16.05
C LEU A 172 -0.51 -25.74 16.16
N VAL A 173 -1.69 -25.30 15.78
CA VAL A 173 -2.92 -26.09 15.82
C VAL A 173 -2.79 -27.35 14.94
N SER A 174 -2.23 -27.23 13.73
CA SER A 174 -1.96 -28.35 12.85
C SER A 174 -1.03 -29.38 13.49
N SER A 175 0.03 -28.92 14.16
CA SER A 175 0.98 -29.79 14.85
C SER A 175 0.33 -30.53 16.01
N LEU A 176 -0.50 -29.87 16.81
CA LEU A 176 -1.22 -30.48 17.92
C LEU A 176 -2.24 -31.55 17.44
N ILE A 177 -2.96 -31.26 16.34
CA ILE A 177 -3.84 -32.25 15.69
C ILE A 177 -3.03 -33.48 15.24
N ASN A 178 -1.87 -33.29 14.63
CA ASN A 178 -0.99 -34.37 14.21
C ASN A 178 -0.48 -35.22 15.39
N CYS A 179 -0.26 -34.59 16.56
CA CYS A 179 0.07 -35.27 17.81
C CYS A 179 -1.12 -36.03 18.43
N GLY A 180 -2.30 -35.99 17.82
CA GLY A 180 -3.49 -36.70 18.29
C GLY A 180 -4.31 -35.96 19.35
N TRP A 181 -4.06 -34.66 19.55
CA TRP A 181 -4.84 -33.87 20.51
C TRP A 181 -6.27 -33.63 20.00
N GLY A 182 -7.23 -33.79 20.91
CA GLY A 182 -8.63 -33.46 20.62
C GLY A 182 -8.90 -31.95 20.66
N TYR A 183 -10.01 -31.52 20.04
CA TYR A 183 -10.40 -30.12 19.95
C TYR A 183 -10.40 -29.40 21.31
N GLN A 184 -10.93 -30.05 22.37
CA GLN A 184 -11.02 -29.45 23.69
C GLN A 184 -9.64 -29.19 24.31
N GLN A 185 -8.72 -30.13 24.18
CA GLN A 185 -7.34 -30.01 24.66
C GLN A 185 -6.61 -28.85 23.93
N ILE A 186 -6.77 -28.80 22.60
CA ILE A 186 -6.19 -27.73 21.79
C ILE A 186 -6.78 -26.37 22.19
N LYS A 187 -8.08 -26.30 22.41
CA LYS A 187 -8.76 -25.08 22.83
C LYS A 187 -8.22 -24.57 24.17
N GLU A 188 -8.12 -25.42 25.17
CA GLU A 188 -7.59 -25.08 26.49
C GLU A 188 -6.14 -24.61 26.41
N PHE A 189 -5.30 -25.32 25.65
CA PHE A 189 -3.91 -24.94 25.43
C PHE A 189 -3.76 -23.60 24.76
N VAL A 190 -4.48 -23.37 23.63
CA VAL A 190 -4.44 -22.11 22.89
C VAL A 190 -4.91 -20.94 23.74
N GLN A 191 -5.92 -21.14 24.59
CA GLN A 191 -6.43 -20.08 25.47
C GLN A 191 -5.51 -19.79 26.68
N SER A 192 -4.75 -20.77 27.19
CA SER A 192 -3.90 -20.60 28.36
C SER A 192 -2.46 -20.17 28.05
N GLU A 193 -1.84 -20.74 27.03
CA GLU A 193 -0.39 -20.66 26.83
C GLU A 193 0.00 -19.93 25.53
N ALA A 194 -0.77 -20.07 24.46
CA ALA A 194 -0.38 -19.55 23.15
C ALA A 194 -0.33 -18.01 23.10
N THR A 195 -1.10 -17.32 23.93
CA THR A 195 -1.06 -15.85 24.04
C THR A 195 0.30 -15.35 24.54
N LYS A 196 1.02 -16.17 25.33
CA LYS A 196 2.34 -15.83 25.85
C LYS A 196 3.48 -16.12 24.87
N MET A 197 3.25 -17.01 23.89
CA MET A 197 4.28 -17.42 22.91
C MET A 197 4.29 -16.57 21.64
N ILE A 198 3.24 -15.76 21.40
CA ILE A 198 3.02 -15.01 20.16
C ILE A 198 3.17 -13.49 20.38
N ALA A 199 3.19 -13.05 21.65
CA ALA A 199 3.49 -11.67 22.06
C ALA A 199 4.99 -11.40 22.08
#